data_84c4d7cb4071a22b8d62c658dd6bc428
#
_entry.id   84c4d7cb4071a22b8d62c658dd6bc428
#
_cell.length_a   1.000
_cell.length_b   1.000
_cell.length_c   1.000
_cell.angle_alpha   90.00
_cell.angle_beta   90.00
_cell.angle_gamma   90.00
#
_symmetry.space_group_name_H-M   'P 1'
#
loop_
_entity.id
_entity.type
_entity.pdbx_description
1 polymer ?
#
loop_
_entity_poly.entity_id
_entity_poly.type
_entity_poly.pdbx_seq_one_letter_code
_entity_poly.pdbx_strand_id
1 'polypeptide(L)'
;MVSAYTQPMQALIDALSRLPGIGPKSAQRIAFHLIKSDDHDVEHLSETITKAKATVRFCERCSNFAEDTICRFCSDDRRDSTTICVVEESRDVVAIEKTGEFRGRYHVLLGAINPLDGVGPEQLKIRELLVRIEPESVKEVILCMNPNTEGDVTSMYLARILKPLGVKVTRIASGLPVGGDLEYADELTLGRALEGRREVSG
;
A
#
# COMPACT_ATOMS: atom_id res chain seq x y z
N MET A 1 -35.61 18.02 6.80
CA MET A 1 -35.50 17.75 8.25
C MET A 1 -34.59 18.84 8.85
N VAL A 2 -35.06 19.54 9.89
CA VAL A 2 -34.26 20.56 10.57
C VAL A 2 -33.20 19.80 11.35
N SER A 3 -31.92 20.08 11.06
CA SER A 3 -30.79 19.50 11.84
C SER A 3 -30.95 19.90 13.32
N ALA A 4 -30.78 18.95 14.21
CA ALA A 4 -30.78 19.20 15.66
C ALA A 4 -29.48 19.90 16.13
N TYR A 5 -28.50 20.05 15.23
CA TYR A 5 -27.21 20.68 15.51
C TYR A 5 -27.12 22.09 14.91
N THR A 6 -26.24 22.91 15.48
CA THR A 6 -25.87 24.17 14.88
C THR A 6 -25.20 23.93 13.50
N GLN A 7 -25.31 24.89 12.59
CA GLN A 7 -24.75 24.75 11.24
C GLN A 7 -23.24 24.38 11.21
N PRO A 8 -22.36 25.01 12.04
CA PRO A 8 -20.95 24.61 12.09
C PRO A 8 -20.73 23.16 12.57
N MET A 9 -21.50 22.72 13.55
CA MET A 9 -21.43 21.35 14.07
C MET A 9 -21.83 20.32 13.01
N GLN A 10 -22.92 20.59 12.29
CA GLN A 10 -23.34 19.71 11.20
C GLN A 10 -22.29 19.63 10.07
N ALA A 11 -21.71 20.77 9.70
CA ALA A 11 -20.66 20.83 8.68
C ALA A 11 -19.42 20.00 9.08
N LEU A 12 -19.03 20.04 10.36
CA LEU A 12 -17.92 19.23 10.88
C LEU A 12 -18.26 17.72 10.83
N ILE A 13 -19.46 17.33 11.25
CA ILE A 13 -19.92 15.94 11.17
C ILE A 13 -19.90 15.44 9.72
N ASP A 14 -20.43 16.25 8.80
CA ASP A 14 -20.49 15.90 7.38
C ASP A 14 -19.09 15.76 6.76
N ALA A 15 -18.16 16.64 7.11
CA ALA A 15 -16.78 16.56 6.66
C ALA A 15 -16.08 15.28 7.16
N LEU A 16 -16.24 14.94 8.43
CA LEU A 16 -15.68 13.72 9.03
C LEU A 16 -16.32 12.45 8.44
N SER A 17 -17.62 12.48 8.13
CA SER A 17 -18.35 11.34 7.53
C SER A 17 -17.88 10.98 6.11
N ARG A 18 -17.17 11.88 5.43
CA ARG A 18 -16.59 11.63 4.09
C ARG A 18 -15.27 10.87 4.17
N LEU A 19 -14.70 10.72 5.36
CA LEU A 19 -13.46 9.98 5.52
C LEU A 19 -13.72 8.47 5.46
N PRO A 20 -12.87 7.69 4.75
CA PRO A 20 -13.03 6.25 4.64
C PRO A 20 -13.06 5.58 6.02
N GLY A 21 -14.01 4.67 6.23
CA GLY A 21 -14.17 3.95 7.49
C GLY A 21 -14.84 4.76 8.63
N ILE A 22 -15.16 6.04 8.42
CA ILE A 22 -15.87 6.86 9.41
C ILE A 22 -17.34 6.96 9.03
N GLY A 23 -18.18 6.15 9.69
CA GLY A 23 -19.62 6.23 9.54
C GLY A 23 -20.23 7.41 10.35
N PRO A 24 -21.54 7.74 10.13
CA PRO A 24 -22.21 8.89 10.78
C PRO A 24 -22.07 8.93 12.29
N LYS A 25 -22.20 7.78 12.97
CA LYS A 25 -22.06 7.69 14.43
C LYS A 25 -20.65 8.01 14.91
N SER A 26 -19.61 7.52 14.20
CA SER A 26 -18.23 7.81 14.52
C SER A 26 -17.86 9.26 14.24
N ALA A 27 -18.33 9.82 13.12
CA ALA A 27 -18.16 11.24 12.77
C ALA A 27 -18.76 12.14 13.84
N GLN A 28 -19.98 11.84 14.30
CA GLN A 28 -20.62 12.57 15.39
C GLN A 28 -19.80 12.51 16.69
N ARG A 29 -19.33 11.31 17.10
CA ARG A 29 -18.49 11.17 18.30
C ARG A 29 -17.21 11.98 18.23
N ILE A 30 -16.52 11.94 17.07
CA ILE A 30 -15.28 12.69 16.83
C ILE A 30 -15.57 14.19 16.89
N ALA A 31 -16.63 14.66 16.22
CA ALA A 31 -17.00 16.08 16.24
C ALA A 31 -17.29 16.59 17.67
N PHE A 32 -18.06 15.83 18.46
CA PHE A 32 -18.33 16.19 19.87
C PHE A 32 -17.06 16.19 20.73
N HIS A 33 -16.13 15.28 20.45
CA HIS A 33 -14.83 15.26 21.15
C HIS A 33 -14.03 16.52 20.82
N LEU A 34 -13.89 16.86 19.54
CA LEU A 34 -13.13 18.04 19.11
C LEU A 34 -13.69 19.36 19.68
N ILE A 35 -15.03 19.51 19.70
CA ILE A 35 -15.67 20.72 20.26
C ILE A 35 -15.45 20.85 21.77
N LYS A 36 -15.18 19.73 22.48
CA LYS A 36 -14.89 19.73 23.92
C LYS A 36 -13.40 19.73 24.26
N SER A 37 -12.54 19.51 23.28
CA SER A 37 -11.09 19.54 23.45
C SER A 37 -10.61 20.99 23.61
N ASP A 38 -9.40 21.15 24.15
CA ASP A 38 -8.75 22.45 24.23
C ASP A 38 -8.47 23.00 22.82
N ASP A 39 -8.62 24.30 22.66
CA ASP A 39 -8.41 25.01 21.38
C ASP A 39 -7.03 24.68 20.79
N HIS A 40 -6.00 24.63 21.63
CA HIS A 40 -4.63 24.26 21.24
C HIS A 40 -4.53 22.88 20.56
N ASP A 41 -5.24 21.86 21.09
CA ASP A 41 -5.20 20.52 20.52
C ASP A 41 -5.89 20.46 19.15
N VAL A 42 -6.99 21.19 19.00
CA VAL A 42 -7.74 21.30 17.74
C VAL A 42 -6.92 22.05 16.68
N GLU A 43 -6.30 23.16 17.07
CA GLU A 43 -5.42 23.95 16.19
C GLU A 43 -4.22 23.11 15.74
N HIS A 44 -3.51 22.44 16.66
CA HIS A 44 -2.40 21.54 16.36
C HIS A 44 -2.80 20.41 15.38
N LEU A 45 -3.98 19.78 15.58
CA LEU A 45 -4.48 18.75 14.65
C LEU A 45 -4.70 19.34 13.24
N SER A 46 -5.36 20.49 13.16
CA SER A 46 -5.65 21.18 11.91
C SER A 46 -4.36 21.56 11.16
N GLU A 47 -3.39 22.13 11.86
CA GLU A 47 -2.08 22.48 11.30
C GLU A 47 -1.32 21.23 10.84
N THR A 48 -1.35 20.15 11.62
CA THR A 48 -0.68 18.88 11.28
C THR A 48 -1.25 18.29 9.99
N ILE A 49 -2.57 18.28 9.82
CA ILE A 49 -3.22 17.81 8.58
C ILE A 49 -2.80 18.69 7.39
N THR A 50 -2.85 20.01 7.57
CA THR A 50 -2.50 20.97 6.51
C THR A 50 -1.03 20.83 6.11
N LYS A 51 -0.14 20.73 7.08
CA LYS A 51 1.31 20.55 6.87
C LYS A 51 1.61 19.23 6.15
N ALA A 52 1.04 18.12 6.63
CA ALA A 52 1.23 16.81 5.99
C ALA A 52 0.78 16.84 4.52
N LYS A 53 -0.39 17.43 4.23
CA LYS A 53 -0.90 17.56 2.85
C LYS A 53 -0.02 18.45 1.97
N ALA A 54 0.62 19.45 2.53
CA ALA A 54 1.48 20.39 1.80
C ALA A 54 2.88 19.84 1.55
N THR A 55 3.41 18.99 2.46
CA THR A 55 4.81 18.54 2.42
C THR A 55 4.98 17.13 1.87
N VAL A 56 4.03 16.22 2.14
CA VAL A 56 4.13 14.85 1.65
C VAL A 56 3.78 14.77 0.15
N ARG A 57 4.68 14.20 -0.61
CA ARG A 57 4.58 13.99 -2.06
C ARG A 57 4.89 12.55 -2.42
N PHE A 58 4.76 12.20 -3.70
CA PHE A 58 5.22 10.91 -4.19
C PHE A 58 6.67 11.00 -4.66
N CYS A 59 7.47 10.00 -4.28
CA CYS A 59 8.83 9.84 -4.75
C CYS A 59 8.85 9.68 -6.28
N GLU A 60 9.65 10.49 -6.99
CA GLU A 60 9.73 10.45 -8.45
C GLU A 60 10.27 9.12 -8.97
N ARG A 61 11.05 8.37 -8.17
CA ARG A 61 11.60 7.07 -8.57
C ARG A 61 10.65 5.90 -8.35
N CYS A 62 9.99 5.83 -7.18
CA CYS A 62 9.27 4.63 -6.77
C CYS A 62 7.80 4.85 -6.40
N SER A 63 7.30 6.06 -6.48
CA SER A 63 5.92 6.47 -6.15
C SER A 63 5.50 6.22 -4.70
N ASN A 64 6.44 5.90 -3.78
CA ASN A 64 6.17 5.87 -2.34
C ASN A 64 6.08 7.30 -1.78
N PHE A 65 5.49 7.46 -0.59
CA PHE A 65 5.50 8.75 0.09
C PHE A 65 6.92 9.23 0.40
N ALA A 66 7.14 10.53 0.18
CA ALA A 66 8.41 11.22 0.39
C ALA A 66 8.16 12.66 0.88
N GLU A 67 9.11 13.22 1.62
CA GLU A 67 9.14 14.65 1.95
C GLU A 67 9.90 15.42 0.87
N ASP A 68 10.94 14.80 0.32
CA ASP A 68 11.74 15.31 -0.78
C ASP A 68 11.38 14.64 -2.12
N THR A 69 12.10 15.01 -3.19
CA THR A 69 11.97 14.44 -4.54
C THR A 69 12.13 12.91 -4.54
N ILE A 70 13.07 12.42 -3.72
CA ILE A 70 13.41 10.99 -3.58
C ILE A 70 13.17 10.54 -2.14
N CYS A 71 12.44 9.44 -1.95
CA CYS A 71 12.17 8.91 -0.63
C CYS A 71 13.40 8.24 0.01
N ARG A 72 13.37 8.09 1.34
CA ARG A 72 14.45 7.49 2.14
C ARG A 72 14.90 6.10 1.67
N PHE A 73 14.02 5.30 1.07
CA PHE A 73 14.37 3.96 0.57
C PHE A 73 15.10 4.02 -0.77
N CYS A 74 14.82 5.01 -1.59
CA CYS A 74 15.48 5.21 -2.88
C CYS A 74 16.82 5.95 -2.76
N SER A 75 17.01 6.75 -1.70
CA SER A 75 18.25 7.48 -1.43
C SER A 75 19.25 6.70 -0.56
N ASP A 76 18.86 5.56 0.02
CA ASP A 76 19.75 4.73 0.83
C ASP A 76 20.61 3.81 -0.08
N ASP A 77 21.87 4.17 -0.27
CA ASP A 77 22.83 3.42 -1.11
C ASP A 77 23.24 2.06 -0.52
N ARG A 78 22.91 1.77 0.75
CA ARG A 78 23.13 0.48 1.36
C ARG A 78 22.11 -0.57 0.91
N ARG A 79 21.02 -0.13 0.25
CA ARG A 79 19.99 -1.04 -0.27
C ARG A 79 20.40 -1.61 -1.62
N ASP A 80 20.12 -2.89 -1.82
CA ASP A 80 20.31 -3.56 -3.09
C ASP A 80 19.41 -2.94 -4.18
N SER A 81 20.06 -2.27 -5.14
CA SER A 81 19.35 -1.65 -6.27
C SER A 81 18.90 -2.67 -7.32
N THR A 82 19.46 -3.88 -7.29
CA THR A 82 19.16 -4.93 -8.29
C THR A 82 17.89 -5.71 -7.98
N THR A 83 17.30 -5.51 -6.80
CA THR A 83 16.07 -6.16 -6.35
C THR A 83 14.99 -5.13 -6.04
N ILE A 84 13.86 -5.21 -6.74
CA ILE A 84 12.70 -4.33 -6.53
C ILE A 84 11.52 -5.13 -5.98
N CYS A 85 10.99 -4.70 -4.83
CA CYS A 85 9.72 -5.17 -4.30
C CYS A 85 8.60 -4.25 -4.79
N VAL A 86 7.66 -4.79 -5.56
CA VAL A 86 6.50 -4.06 -6.10
C VAL A 86 5.31 -4.30 -5.21
N VAL A 87 4.66 -3.22 -4.80
CA VAL A 87 3.49 -3.22 -3.90
C VAL A 87 2.36 -2.37 -4.48
N GLU A 88 1.15 -2.55 -3.99
CA GLU A 88 -0.01 -1.78 -4.42
C GLU A 88 0.00 -0.37 -3.83
N GLU A 89 0.28 -0.23 -2.51
CA GLU A 89 0.23 1.03 -1.81
C GLU A 89 1.43 1.29 -0.89
N SER A 90 1.64 2.54 -0.51
CA SER A 90 2.73 2.94 0.41
C SER A 90 2.63 2.30 1.79
N ARG A 91 1.43 1.94 2.25
CA ARG A 91 1.22 1.22 3.52
C ARG A 91 1.82 -0.19 3.51
N ASP A 92 1.87 -0.83 2.33
CA ASP A 92 2.44 -2.17 2.16
C ASP A 92 3.96 -2.14 2.33
N VAL A 93 4.61 -1.06 1.87
CA VAL A 93 6.04 -0.80 2.14
C VAL A 93 6.30 -0.80 3.65
N VAL A 94 5.45 -0.13 4.42
CA VAL A 94 5.59 -0.08 5.90
C VAL A 94 5.44 -1.47 6.52
N ALA A 95 4.52 -2.29 6.00
CA ALA A 95 4.31 -3.65 6.49
C ALA A 95 5.54 -4.54 6.23
N ILE A 96 6.13 -4.47 5.02
CA ILE A 96 7.32 -5.24 4.67
C ILE A 96 8.54 -4.77 5.46
N GLU A 97 8.75 -3.46 5.61
CA GLU A 97 9.88 -2.90 6.38
C GLU A 97 9.87 -3.33 7.86
N LYS A 98 8.68 -3.50 8.46
CA LYS A 98 8.57 -4.00 9.84
C LYS A 98 9.14 -5.41 10.03
N THR A 99 9.25 -6.20 8.98
CA THR A 99 9.86 -7.55 9.06
C THR A 99 11.37 -7.48 9.24
N GLY A 100 12.02 -6.41 8.76
CA GLY A 100 13.48 -6.27 8.75
C GLY A 100 14.21 -7.16 7.73
N GLU A 101 13.51 -8.01 6.99
CA GLU A 101 14.09 -9.03 6.10
C GLU A 101 14.41 -8.51 4.70
N PHE A 102 13.76 -7.45 4.24
CA PHE A 102 13.94 -6.94 2.89
C PHE A 102 14.96 -5.79 2.85
N ARG A 103 15.97 -5.94 2.00
CA ARG A 103 17.05 -4.97 1.82
C ARG A 103 17.12 -4.36 0.42
N GLY A 104 16.18 -4.70 -0.46
CA GLY A 104 16.07 -4.12 -1.79
C GLY A 104 15.34 -2.78 -1.81
N ARG A 105 15.03 -2.31 -3.01
CA ARG A 105 14.24 -1.08 -3.26
C ARG A 105 12.78 -1.41 -3.48
N TYR A 106 11.94 -0.40 -3.39
CA TYR A 106 10.49 -0.53 -3.58
C TYR A 106 10.02 0.15 -4.87
N HIS A 107 8.85 -0.28 -5.32
CA HIS A 107 8.04 0.43 -6.30
C HIS A 107 6.56 0.29 -5.93
N VAL A 108 5.86 1.42 -5.83
CA VAL A 108 4.44 1.50 -5.46
C VAL A 108 3.63 1.76 -6.72
N LEU A 109 2.66 0.90 -7.00
CA LEU A 109 1.80 1.01 -8.20
C LEU A 109 0.70 2.06 -8.06
N LEU A 110 0.38 2.46 -6.84
CA LEU A 110 -0.77 3.30 -6.45
C LEU A 110 -2.12 2.65 -6.74
N GLY A 111 -2.20 1.33 -6.66
CA GLY A 111 -3.40 0.53 -6.82
C GLY A 111 -3.14 -0.84 -7.42
N ALA A 112 -4.21 -1.50 -7.85
CA ALA A 112 -4.21 -2.77 -8.56
C ALA A 112 -5.14 -2.69 -9.79
N ILE A 113 -4.93 -3.54 -10.78
CA ILE A 113 -5.82 -3.66 -11.95
C ILE A 113 -7.18 -4.16 -11.46
N ASN A 114 -8.21 -3.35 -11.69
CA ASN A 114 -9.60 -3.66 -11.33
C ASN A 114 -10.53 -3.24 -12.47
N PRO A 115 -10.85 -4.13 -13.41
CA PRO A 115 -11.73 -3.81 -14.54
C PRO A 115 -13.15 -3.43 -14.12
N LEU A 116 -13.63 -3.91 -12.97
CA LEU A 116 -14.98 -3.58 -12.47
C LEU A 116 -15.09 -2.12 -12.05
N ASP A 117 -14.00 -1.57 -11.48
CA ASP A 117 -13.90 -0.16 -11.11
C ASP A 117 -13.28 0.70 -12.22
N GLY A 118 -13.05 0.12 -13.42
CA GLY A 118 -12.47 0.80 -14.56
C GLY A 118 -10.98 1.12 -14.40
N VAL A 119 -10.26 0.43 -13.50
CA VAL A 119 -8.81 0.64 -13.29
C VAL A 119 -8.02 -0.29 -14.20
N GLY A 120 -7.44 0.27 -15.26
CA GLY A 120 -6.53 -0.41 -16.17
C GLY A 120 -5.04 -0.22 -15.82
N PRO A 121 -4.14 -0.92 -16.53
CA PRO A 121 -2.69 -0.81 -16.32
C PRO A 121 -2.13 0.60 -16.51
N GLU A 122 -2.77 1.42 -17.37
CA GLU A 122 -2.37 2.79 -17.69
C GLU A 122 -2.61 3.78 -16.55
N GLN A 123 -3.49 3.45 -15.60
CA GLN A 123 -3.77 4.26 -14.43
C GLN A 123 -2.81 3.97 -13.27
N LEU A 124 -2.03 2.89 -13.40
CA LEU A 124 -1.05 2.47 -12.41
C LEU A 124 0.37 2.91 -12.78
N LYS A 125 1.27 2.96 -11.79
CA LYS A 125 2.68 3.33 -11.97
C LYS A 125 3.54 2.23 -12.59
N ILE A 126 2.98 1.49 -13.56
CA ILE A 126 3.65 0.37 -14.23
C ILE A 126 4.72 0.87 -15.21
N ARG A 127 4.43 1.94 -15.95
CA ARG A 127 5.42 2.54 -16.87
C ARG A 127 6.66 3.00 -16.13
N GLU A 128 6.48 3.63 -14.99
CA GLU A 128 7.56 4.11 -14.12
C GLU A 128 8.40 2.96 -13.56
N LEU A 129 7.80 1.78 -13.32
CA LEU A 129 8.55 0.57 -12.98
C LEU A 129 9.43 0.11 -14.14
N LEU A 130 8.87 0.01 -15.36
CA LEU A 130 9.58 -0.50 -16.52
C LEU A 130 10.82 0.33 -16.88
N VAL A 131 10.73 1.66 -16.77
CA VAL A 131 11.87 2.55 -17.08
C VAL A 131 13.01 2.46 -16.06
N ARG A 132 12.81 1.78 -14.92
CA ARG A 132 13.83 1.54 -13.90
C ARG A 132 14.66 0.28 -14.17
N ILE A 133 14.12 -0.67 -14.91
CA ILE A 133 14.68 -2.04 -15.05
C ILE A 133 16.12 -2.00 -15.56
N GLU A 134 16.33 -1.38 -16.72
CA GLU A 134 17.65 -1.32 -17.35
C GLU A 134 18.63 -0.38 -16.63
N PRO A 135 18.30 0.90 -16.35
CA PRO A 135 19.22 1.83 -15.70
C PRO A 135 19.66 1.41 -14.29
N GLU A 136 18.79 0.74 -13.53
CA GLU A 136 19.11 0.25 -12.19
C GLU A 136 19.72 -1.18 -12.21
N SER A 137 19.90 -1.77 -13.39
CA SER A 137 20.40 -3.15 -13.59
C SER A 137 19.61 -4.17 -12.75
N VAL A 138 18.28 -4.05 -12.78
CA VAL A 138 17.38 -4.87 -11.94
C VAL A 138 17.44 -6.33 -12.38
N LYS A 139 17.74 -7.21 -11.43
CA LYS A 139 17.84 -8.67 -11.64
C LYS A 139 16.58 -9.39 -11.19
N GLU A 140 15.94 -8.90 -10.13
CA GLU A 140 14.74 -9.52 -9.57
C GLU A 140 13.67 -8.49 -9.27
N VAL A 141 12.42 -8.81 -9.65
CA VAL A 141 11.22 -8.09 -9.24
C VAL A 141 10.36 -9.04 -8.41
N ILE A 142 10.13 -8.68 -7.15
CA ILE A 142 9.29 -9.44 -6.22
C ILE A 142 7.90 -8.79 -6.21
N LEU A 143 6.89 -9.53 -6.62
CA LEU A 143 5.49 -9.05 -6.64
C LEU A 143 4.86 -9.31 -5.26
N CYS A 144 4.63 -8.24 -4.51
CA CYS A 144 4.02 -8.25 -3.18
C CYS A 144 2.62 -7.65 -3.22
N MET A 145 1.77 -8.21 -4.10
CA MET A 145 0.37 -7.81 -4.24
C MET A 145 -0.48 -8.48 -3.16
N ASN A 146 -1.62 -7.86 -2.84
CA ASN A 146 -2.60 -8.47 -1.95
C ASN A 146 -3.08 -9.84 -2.51
N PRO A 147 -3.36 -10.82 -1.66
CA PRO A 147 -3.79 -12.16 -2.08
C PRO A 147 -5.30 -12.20 -2.42
N ASN A 148 -5.74 -11.28 -3.29
CA ASN A 148 -7.09 -11.16 -3.83
C ASN A 148 -7.08 -11.24 -5.36
N THR A 149 -8.24 -11.19 -5.99
CA THR A 149 -8.41 -11.30 -7.45
C THR A 149 -7.65 -10.19 -8.19
N GLU A 150 -7.73 -8.96 -7.71
CA GLU A 150 -7.07 -7.79 -8.31
C GLU A 150 -5.56 -7.91 -8.24
N GLY A 151 -5.03 -8.34 -7.09
CA GLY A 151 -3.60 -8.60 -6.91
C GLY A 151 -3.09 -9.75 -7.77
N ASP A 152 -3.88 -10.81 -7.96
CA ASP A 152 -3.56 -11.93 -8.84
C ASP A 152 -3.51 -11.46 -10.30
N VAL A 153 -4.53 -10.74 -10.79
CA VAL A 153 -4.57 -10.16 -12.15
C VAL A 153 -3.39 -9.23 -12.38
N THR A 154 -3.11 -8.34 -11.43
CA THR A 154 -1.99 -7.38 -11.51
C THR A 154 -0.65 -8.11 -11.57
N SER A 155 -0.47 -9.15 -10.73
CA SER A 155 0.75 -9.98 -10.72
C SER A 155 0.96 -10.69 -12.06
N MET A 156 -0.10 -11.28 -12.63
CA MET A 156 -0.03 -11.95 -13.94
C MET A 156 0.32 -10.97 -15.05
N TYR A 157 -0.28 -9.80 -15.05
CA TYR A 157 0.02 -8.75 -16.02
C TYR A 157 1.48 -8.31 -15.94
N LEU A 158 1.97 -7.98 -14.74
CA LEU A 158 3.36 -7.59 -14.50
C LEU A 158 4.35 -8.68 -14.90
N ALA A 159 4.08 -9.94 -14.54
CA ALA A 159 4.94 -11.06 -14.93
C ALA A 159 5.04 -11.19 -16.44
N ARG A 160 3.94 -11.00 -17.18
CA ARG A 160 3.91 -11.08 -18.64
C ARG A 160 4.79 -10.01 -19.32
N ILE A 161 4.82 -8.78 -18.77
CA ILE A 161 5.59 -7.67 -19.37
C ILE A 161 7.04 -7.60 -18.88
N LEU A 162 7.34 -8.11 -17.68
CA LEU A 162 8.69 -8.08 -17.10
C LEU A 162 9.58 -9.25 -17.55
N LYS A 163 9.02 -10.47 -17.69
CA LYS A 163 9.78 -11.65 -18.13
C LYS A 163 10.54 -11.46 -19.46
N PRO A 164 9.95 -10.84 -20.51
CA PRO A 164 10.66 -10.60 -21.77
C PRO A 164 11.88 -9.66 -21.64
N LEU A 165 11.94 -8.86 -20.55
CA LEU A 165 13.08 -7.97 -20.24
C LEU A 165 14.25 -8.72 -19.58
N GLY A 166 14.16 -10.04 -19.42
CA GLY A 166 15.21 -10.85 -18.81
C GLY A 166 15.29 -10.75 -17.28
N VAL A 167 14.29 -10.17 -16.63
CA VAL A 167 14.22 -10.02 -15.19
C VAL A 167 13.59 -11.25 -14.54
N LYS A 168 14.19 -11.74 -13.46
CA LYS A 168 13.56 -12.77 -12.61
C LYS A 168 12.35 -12.16 -11.93
N VAL A 169 11.16 -12.74 -12.14
CA VAL A 169 9.92 -12.31 -11.49
C VAL A 169 9.52 -13.35 -10.47
N THR A 170 9.42 -12.93 -9.21
CA THR A 170 8.99 -13.77 -8.10
C THR A 170 7.75 -13.18 -7.43
N ARG A 171 7.10 -13.93 -6.58
CA ARG A 171 5.96 -13.51 -5.76
C ARG A 171 6.18 -13.96 -4.32
N ILE A 172 5.67 -13.17 -3.37
CA ILE A 172 5.66 -13.61 -1.96
C ILE A 172 4.88 -14.92 -1.83
N ALA A 173 5.38 -15.81 -0.95
CA ALA A 173 4.73 -17.07 -0.69
C ALA A 173 3.34 -16.85 -0.08
N SER A 174 2.37 -17.65 -0.54
CA SER A 174 1.06 -17.76 0.07
C SER A 174 1.01 -19.02 0.90
N GLY A 175 0.33 -18.99 2.04
CA GLY A 175 0.23 -20.18 2.89
C GLY A 175 -0.39 -19.89 4.24
N LEU A 176 -0.28 -20.86 5.14
CA LEU A 176 -0.81 -20.77 6.50
C LEU A 176 -0.04 -19.73 7.31
N PRO A 177 -0.73 -18.90 8.11
CA PRO A 177 -0.07 -17.98 9.02
C PRO A 177 0.68 -18.76 10.12
N VAL A 178 1.81 -18.23 10.54
CA VAL A 178 2.58 -18.79 11.65
C VAL A 178 1.76 -18.73 12.94
N GLY A 179 1.64 -19.86 13.64
CA GLY A 179 0.87 -19.97 14.88
C GLY A 179 -0.63 -20.23 14.67
N GLY A 180 -1.07 -20.41 13.41
CA GLY A 180 -2.44 -20.84 13.12
C GLY A 180 -2.56 -22.35 13.10
N ASP A 181 -3.69 -22.87 13.60
CA ASP A 181 -4.03 -24.30 13.52
C ASP A 181 -4.55 -24.65 12.13
N LEU A 182 -4.15 -25.81 11.63
CA LEU A 182 -4.49 -26.28 10.29
C LEU A 182 -6.01 -26.44 10.10
N GLU A 183 -6.73 -26.85 11.14
CA GLU A 183 -8.17 -27.11 11.09
C GLU A 183 -9.03 -25.85 10.92
N TYR A 184 -8.48 -24.67 11.26
CA TYR A 184 -9.19 -23.37 11.11
C TYR A 184 -8.88 -22.66 9.81
N ALA A 185 -7.98 -23.20 8.98
CA ALA A 185 -7.68 -22.62 7.69
C ALA A 185 -8.79 -22.95 6.68
N ASP A 186 -9.19 -21.94 5.89
CA ASP A 186 -10.10 -22.16 4.79
C ASP A 186 -9.48 -23.01 3.67
N GLU A 187 -10.34 -23.65 2.86
CA GLU A 187 -9.93 -24.59 1.81
C GLU A 187 -9.00 -23.94 0.77
N LEU A 188 -9.21 -22.66 0.44
CA LEU A 188 -8.40 -21.94 -0.54
C LEU A 188 -6.98 -21.69 0.00
N THR A 189 -6.87 -21.26 1.26
CA THR A 189 -5.59 -21.04 1.95
C THR A 189 -4.81 -22.36 2.06
N LEU A 190 -5.47 -23.46 2.43
CA LEU A 190 -4.85 -24.79 2.48
C LEU A 190 -4.41 -25.26 1.09
N GLY A 191 -5.23 -25.08 0.06
CA GLY A 191 -4.89 -25.41 -1.32
C GLY A 191 -3.63 -24.69 -1.79
N ARG A 192 -3.56 -23.37 -1.59
CA ARG A 192 -2.38 -22.54 -1.92
C ARG A 192 -1.13 -22.94 -1.13
N ALA A 193 -1.29 -23.33 0.15
CA ALA A 193 -0.19 -23.80 0.97
C ALA A 193 0.39 -25.13 0.45
N LEU A 194 -0.47 -26.07 0.02
CA LEU A 194 -0.06 -27.33 -0.58
C LEU A 194 0.61 -27.16 -1.94
N GLU A 195 0.11 -26.25 -2.78
CA GLU A 195 0.75 -25.91 -4.06
C GLU A 195 2.14 -25.29 -3.85
N GLY A 196 2.25 -24.37 -2.88
CA GLY A 196 3.50 -23.68 -2.54
C GLY A 196 4.44 -24.45 -1.61
N ARG A 197 4.17 -25.74 -1.32
CA ARG A 197 4.98 -26.55 -0.42
C ARG A 197 6.45 -26.60 -0.83
N ARG A 198 7.34 -26.57 0.14
CA ARG A 198 8.80 -26.63 -0.07
C ARG A 198 9.35 -27.93 0.49
N GLU A 199 10.45 -28.38 -0.08
CA GLU A 199 11.22 -29.48 0.45
C GLU A 199 11.82 -29.08 1.81
N VAL A 200 11.72 -29.99 2.79
CA VAL A 200 12.32 -29.80 4.11
C VAL A 200 13.80 -30.16 3.98
N SER A 201 14.65 -29.12 4.03
CA SER A 201 16.10 -29.34 4.15
C SER A 201 16.42 -29.73 5.59
N GLY A 202 17.02 -30.91 5.78
CA GLY A 202 17.54 -31.41 7.04
C GLY A 202 18.83 -30.70 7.44
#